data_c9273e9d44da5b4cff42b7d627144046
#
_entry.id   c9273e9d44da5b4cff42b7d627144046
#
_cell.length_a   1.000
_cell.length_b   1.000
_cell.length_c   1.000
_cell.angle_alpha   90.00
_cell.angle_beta   90.00
_cell.angle_gamma   90.00
#
_symmetry.space_group_name_H-M   'P 1'
#
loop_
_entity.id
_entity.type
_entity.pdbx_description
1 polymer ?
#
loop_
_entity_poly.entity_id
_entity_poly.type
_entity_poly.pdbx_seq_one_letter_code
_entity_poly.pdbx_strand_id
1 'polypeptide(L)'
;MEFSVLMSVYYKEKPEYLKLALDSVLEQTVTAAEIVLIKDGPLTKELDEVIEEYDKKYSGLFRIFALEKNVGLGKALNFGVQQCKYDLIARMDTDDIAVPNRFELQIKEFIKDNELALCGGQIAEFEEDPQIISGYRKVPLTRTEIVKFAKKRNPFNHMTVMFKKQAVLDAGNYQDMPCFEDYWLWVRILQKGYAVKNVGQVLMKVRAGAEMLARRGGWEYAKANNIFLLALYRYYFIGWAEYIYILIGKSIVSILPVYIRRVIYKFYLRNGK
;
A
#
# COMPACT_ATOMS: atom_id res chain seq x y z
N MET A 1 -12.61 -6.79 17.68
CA MET A 1 -12.15 -7.63 16.55
C MET A 1 -10.64 -7.59 16.59
N GLU A 2 -10.00 -8.74 16.78
CA GLU A 2 -8.54 -8.83 16.79
C GLU A 2 -8.01 -8.78 15.35
N PHE A 3 -6.84 -8.15 15.18
CA PHE A 3 -6.20 -7.99 13.88
C PHE A 3 -4.69 -7.89 14.00
N SER A 4 -4.00 -8.23 12.92
CA SER A 4 -2.57 -8.08 12.76
C SER A 4 -2.25 -6.76 12.06
N VAL A 5 -1.17 -6.09 12.44
CA VAL A 5 -0.53 -5.07 11.60
C VAL A 5 0.64 -5.70 10.89
N LEU A 6 0.71 -5.57 9.57
CA LEU A 6 1.80 -6.09 8.74
C LEU A 6 2.65 -4.94 8.20
N MET A 7 3.93 -4.96 8.55
CA MET A 7 4.94 -3.99 8.12
C MET A 7 6.15 -4.70 7.51
N SER A 8 6.84 -4.04 6.59
CA SER A 8 8.11 -4.52 6.05
C SER A 8 9.12 -3.37 6.02
N VAL A 9 10.31 -3.62 6.53
CA VAL A 9 11.43 -2.67 6.61
C VAL A 9 12.64 -3.22 5.87
N TYR A 10 13.39 -2.34 5.21
CA TYR A 10 14.61 -2.70 4.50
C TYR A 10 15.74 -1.69 4.82
N TYR A 11 16.97 -2.00 4.42
CA TYR A 11 18.18 -1.28 4.83
C TYR A 11 18.26 0.21 4.45
N LYS A 12 17.42 0.70 3.51
CA LYS A 12 17.38 2.13 3.14
C LYS A 12 16.37 2.94 3.95
N GLU A 13 15.61 2.29 4.82
CA GLU A 13 14.71 3.00 5.71
C GLU A 13 15.50 3.85 6.70
N LYS A 14 14.88 4.93 7.17
CA LYS A 14 15.47 5.78 8.19
C LYS A 14 14.93 5.43 9.57
N PRO A 15 15.82 5.30 10.59
CA PRO A 15 15.41 4.96 11.95
C PRO A 15 14.34 5.89 12.53
N GLU A 16 14.45 7.20 12.24
CA GLU A 16 13.47 8.20 12.68
C GLU A 16 12.09 8.03 12.02
N TYR A 17 12.04 7.56 10.77
CA TYR A 17 10.76 7.30 10.09
C TYR A 17 10.11 6.04 10.63
N LEU A 18 10.89 4.98 10.84
CA LEU A 18 10.42 3.75 11.46
C LEU A 18 9.84 4.01 12.85
N LYS A 19 10.50 4.84 13.69
CA LYS A 19 9.98 5.24 15.00
C LYS A 19 8.62 5.93 14.90
N LEU A 20 8.48 6.94 14.03
CA LEU A 20 7.22 7.65 13.82
C LEU A 20 6.10 6.72 13.33
N ALA A 21 6.43 5.78 12.44
CA ALA A 21 5.47 4.80 11.94
C ALA A 21 4.99 3.87 13.05
N LEU A 22 5.92 3.32 13.85
CA LEU A 22 5.60 2.44 14.97
C LEU A 22 4.79 3.16 16.05
N ASP A 23 5.17 4.38 16.44
CA ASP A 23 4.41 5.19 17.40
C ASP A 23 2.99 5.42 16.92
N SER A 24 2.80 5.76 15.64
CA SER A 24 1.47 6.00 15.08
C SER A 24 0.57 4.75 15.05
N VAL A 25 1.16 3.55 15.02
CA VAL A 25 0.43 2.28 15.12
C VAL A 25 0.09 1.95 16.58
N LEU A 26 0.99 2.27 17.50
CA LEU A 26 0.84 1.98 18.93
C LEU A 26 -0.14 2.95 19.62
N GLU A 27 -0.23 4.18 19.12
CA GLU A 27 -1.10 5.25 19.64
C GLU A 27 -2.52 5.27 19.03
N GLN A 28 -2.93 4.20 18.38
CA GLN A 28 -4.26 4.10 17.78
C GLN A 28 -5.38 3.99 18.85
N THR A 29 -6.58 4.52 18.55
CA THR A 29 -7.78 4.37 19.40
C THR A 29 -8.21 2.92 19.56
N VAL A 30 -7.87 2.05 18.62
CA VAL A 30 -8.05 0.60 18.69
C VAL A 30 -6.70 -0.06 18.44
N THR A 31 -6.22 -0.80 19.43
CA THR A 31 -4.89 -1.44 19.41
C THR A 31 -4.88 -2.72 18.59
N ALA A 32 -3.79 -2.97 17.88
CA ALA A 32 -3.54 -4.24 17.22
C ALA A 32 -3.29 -5.36 18.24
N ALA A 33 -3.66 -6.59 17.89
CA ALA A 33 -3.36 -7.76 18.71
C ALA A 33 -1.94 -8.32 18.46
N GLU A 34 -1.35 -8.01 17.30
CA GLU A 34 0.05 -8.26 16.97
C GLU A 34 0.55 -7.29 15.89
N ILE A 35 1.87 -7.08 15.89
CA ILE A 35 2.58 -6.39 14.82
C ILE A 35 3.57 -7.38 14.21
N VAL A 36 3.33 -7.77 12.95
CA VAL A 36 4.22 -8.63 12.18
C VAL A 36 5.15 -7.72 11.39
N LEU A 37 6.44 -7.71 11.75
CA LEU A 37 7.48 -6.90 11.12
C LEU A 37 8.44 -7.79 10.34
N ILE A 38 8.49 -7.60 9.03
CA ILE A 38 9.39 -8.33 8.14
C ILE A 38 10.64 -7.47 7.88
N LYS A 39 11.79 -7.94 8.31
CA LYS A 39 13.10 -7.40 7.93
C LYS A 39 13.45 -7.95 6.54
N ASP A 40 13.30 -7.13 5.51
CA ASP A 40 13.55 -7.53 4.12
C ASP A 40 15.05 -7.48 3.82
N GLY A 41 15.75 -8.48 4.29
CA GLY A 41 17.21 -8.63 4.29
C GLY A 41 17.88 -7.99 5.52
N PRO A 42 19.22 -8.04 5.58
CA PRO A 42 19.99 -7.39 6.63
C PRO A 42 19.72 -5.89 6.71
N LEU A 43 19.52 -5.38 7.91
CA LEU A 43 19.26 -3.96 8.17
C LEU A 43 20.54 -3.25 8.61
N THR A 44 20.48 -1.93 8.77
CA THR A 44 21.53 -1.17 9.46
C THR A 44 21.42 -1.39 10.97
N LYS A 45 22.52 -1.18 11.68
CA LYS A 45 22.57 -1.34 13.13
C LYS A 45 21.53 -0.45 13.84
N GLU A 46 21.38 0.78 13.36
CA GLU A 46 20.44 1.77 13.93
C GLU A 46 18.97 1.33 13.74
N LEU A 47 18.63 0.71 12.62
CA LEU A 47 17.28 0.14 12.42
C LEU A 47 17.04 -1.07 13.32
N ASP A 48 18.04 -1.94 13.49
CA ASP A 48 17.95 -3.07 14.39
C ASP A 48 17.79 -2.63 15.85
N GLU A 49 18.52 -1.59 16.29
CA GLU A 49 18.39 -1.00 17.62
C GLU A 49 16.97 -0.45 17.88
N VAL A 50 16.38 0.22 16.90
CA VAL A 50 14.97 0.69 17.01
C VAL A 50 14.02 -0.50 17.18
N ILE A 51 14.15 -1.52 16.34
CA ILE A 51 13.28 -2.70 16.40
C ILE A 51 13.40 -3.40 17.76
N GLU A 52 14.62 -3.58 18.26
CA GLU A 52 14.86 -4.19 19.57
C GLU A 52 14.31 -3.35 20.73
N GLU A 53 14.42 -2.01 20.66
CA GLU A 53 13.85 -1.09 21.65
C GLU A 53 12.34 -1.30 21.78
N TYR A 54 11.62 -1.32 20.62
CA TYR A 54 10.16 -1.47 20.60
C TYR A 54 9.72 -2.88 21.00
N ASP A 55 10.42 -3.93 20.57
CA ASP A 55 10.11 -5.31 20.95
C ASP A 55 10.24 -5.53 22.47
N LYS A 56 11.29 -4.98 23.08
CA LYS A 56 11.48 -5.02 24.55
C LYS A 56 10.40 -4.21 25.28
N LYS A 57 10.10 -3.00 24.79
CA LYS A 57 9.11 -2.10 25.43
C LYS A 57 7.68 -2.65 25.37
N TYR A 58 7.32 -3.31 24.28
CA TYR A 58 5.98 -3.85 24.02
C TYR A 58 6.03 -5.39 23.91
N SER A 59 6.60 -6.03 24.93
CA SER A 59 6.84 -7.47 24.97
C SER A 59 5.60 -8.29 24.59
N GLY A 60 5.78 -9.20 23.61
CA GLY A 60 4.72 -10.09 23.12
C GLY A 60 3.79 -9.49 22.08
N LEU A 61 3.90 -8.19 21.74
CA LEU A 61 3.12 -7.56 20.68
C LEU A 61 3.78 -7.76 19.31
N PHE A 62 5.12 -7.74 19.25
CA PHE A 62 5.87 -7.85 18.01
C PHE A 62 6.17 -9.31 17.67
N ARG A 63 6.08 -9.62 16.39
CA ARG A 63 6.58 -10.85 15.76
C ARG A 63 7.49 -10.46 14.62
N ILE A 64 8.78 -10.59 14.83
CA ILE A 64 9.82 -10.11 13.92
C ILE A 64 10.35 -11.29 13.11
N PHE A 65 10.39 -11.16 11.80
CA PHE A 65 10.91 -12.16 10.88
C PHE A 65 12.00 -11.54 10.00
N ALA A 66 13.18 -12.12 9.99
CA ALA A 66 14.29 -11.69 9.16
C ALA A 66 14.44 -12.56 7.93
N LEU A 67 14.47 -11.96 6.75
CA LEU A 67 14.81 -12.65 5.51
C LEU A 67 16.33 -12.60 5.31
N GLU A 68 16.90 -13.65 4.73
CA GLU A 68 18.36 -13.75 4.51
C GLU A 68 18.92 -12.64 3.60
N LYS A 69 18.09 -12.19 2.66
CA LYS A 69 18.45 -11.13 1.71
C LYS A 69 17.24 -10.28 1.35
N ASN A 70 17.48 -9.07 0.83
CA ASN A 70 16.42 -8.25 0.28
C ASN A 70 15.79 -8.93 -0.93
N VAL A 71 14.49 -9.21 -0.84
CA VAL A 71 13.68 -9.87 -1.88
C VAL A 71 12.68 -8.92 -2.53
N GLY A 72 12.54 -7.71 -1.99
CA GLY A 72 11.60 -6.68 -2.41
C GLY A 72 10.23 -6.77 -1.73
N LEU A 73 9.55 -5.62 -1.67
CA LEU A 73 8.33 -5.41 -0.88
C LEU A 73 7.25 -6.48 -1.14
N GLY A 74 6.96 -6.80 -2.41
CA GLY A 74 5.92 -7.76 -2.75
C GLY A 74 6.19 -9.16 -2.17
N LYS A 75 7.43 -9.65 -2.25
CA LYS A 75 7.81 -10.96 -1.70
C LYS A 75 7.87 -10.96 -0.18
N ALA A 76 8.35 -9.87 0.42
CA ALA A 76 8.35 -9.70 1.87
C ALA A 76 6.92 -9.70 2.43
N LEU A 77 5.98 -8.98 1.78
CA LEU A 77 4.57 -8.98 2.17
C LEU A 77 3.89 -10.32 1.89
N ASN A 78 4.24 -11.02 0.80
CA ASN A 78 3.74 -12.38 0.54
C ASN A 78 4.06 -13.32 1.70
N PHE A 79 5.30 -13.29 2.17
CA PHE A 79 5.72 -14.04 3.35
C PHE A 79 5.00 -13.55 4.60
N GLY A 80 4.94 -12.23 4.82
CA GLY A 80 4.35 -11.62 6.01
C GLY A 80 2.86 -11.90 6.19
N VAL A 81 2.06 -11.90 5.13
CA VAL A 81 0.62 -12.29 5.18
C VAL A 81 0.46 -13.69 5.77
N GLN A 82 1.33 -14.63 5.40
CA GLN A 82 1.26 -16.00 5.91
C GLN A 82 1.61 -16.09 7.40
N GLN A 83 2.51 -15.19 7.87
CA GLN A 83 2.93 -15.14 9.28
C GLN A 83 1.90 -14.50 10.20
N CYS A 84 1.01 -13.65 9.70
CA CYS A 84 -0.05 -13.03 10.50
C CYS A 84 -0.97 -14.09 11.12
N LYS A 85 -1.23 -13.97 12.43
CA LYS A 85 -2.07 -14.89 13.19
C LYS A 85 -3.56 -14.64 12.94
N TYR A 86 -3.95 -13.38 12.84
CA TYR A 86 -5.36 -12.98 12.75
C TYR A 86 -5.82 -12.89 11.30
N ASP A 87 -7.12 -13.15 11.07
CA ASP A 87 -7.71 -13.10 9.74
C ASP A 87 -7.79 -11.68 9.18
N LEU A 88 -7.96 -10.67 10.03
CA LEU A 88 -7.95 -9.27 9.62
C LEU A 88 -6.52 -8.72 9.72
N ILE A 89 -6.02 -8.17 8.62
CA ILE A 89 -4.65 -7.64 8.51
C ILE A 89 -4.70 -6.19 8.05
N ALA A 90 -4.09 -5.29 8.83
CA ALA A 90 -3.84 -3.90 8.45
C ALA A 90 -2.40 -3.78 7.91
N ARG A 91 -2.26 -3.35 6.65
CA ARG A 91 -0.95 -3.10 6.06
C ARG A 91 -0.47 -1.68 6.39
N MET A 92 0.83 -1.51 6.63
CA MET A 92 1.45 -0.21 6.91
C MET A 92 2.87 -0.13 6.32
N ASP A 93 3.24 1.02 5.75
CA ASP A 93 4.62 1.36 5.40
C ASP A 93 5.38 1.88 6.61
N THR A 94 6.70 1.73 6.60
CA THR A 94 7.58 2.10 7.72
C THR A 94 8.06 3.55 7.68
N ASP A 95 7.68 4.31 6.65
CA ASP A 95 7.98 5.74 6.46
C ASP A 95 6.75 6.65 6.53
N ASP A 96 5.55 6.06 6.76
CA ASP A 96 4.27 6.76 6.80
C ASP A 96 3.71 6.84 8.23
N ILE A 97 2.71 7.70 8.44
CA ILE A 97 2.10 7.96 9.75
C ILE A 97 0.59 7.68 9.67
N ALA A 98 0.08 6.75 10.48
CA ALA A 98 -1.35 6.48 10.60
C ALA A 98 -2.05 7.61 11.39
N VAL A 99 -3.25 8.02 10.96
CA VAL A 99 -4.05 8.92 11.81
C VAL A 99 -4.59 8.16 13.04
N PRO A 100 -4.80 8.83 14.19
CA PRO A 100 -5.07 8.13 15.47
C PRO A 100 -6.29 7.20 15.48
N ASN A 101 -7.28 7.42 14.65
CA ASN A 101 -8.49 6.62 14.57
C ASN A 101 -8.61 5.75 13.31
N ARG A 102 -7.48 5.49 12.63
CA ARG A 102 -7.46 4.71 11.38
C ARG A 102 -8.12 3.35 11.56
N PHE A 103 -7.63 2.56 12.52
CA PHE A 103 -8.10 1.19 12.69
C PHE A 103 -9.57 1.15 13.15
N GLU A 104 -9.99 2.07 14.01
CA GLU A 104 -11.39 2.19 14.42
C GLU A 104 -12.32 2.42 13.23
N LEU A 105 -11.95 3.34 12.33
CA LEU A 105 -12.73 3.66 11.13
C LEU A 105 -12.87 2.43 10.22
N GLN A 106 -11.79 1.70 10.01
CA GLN A 106 -11.80 0.53 9.14
C GLN A 106 -12.54 -0.66 9.77
N ILE A 107 -12.29 -0.97 11.03
CA ILE A 107 -12.98 -2.06 11.77
C ILE A 107 -14.48 -1.86 11.78
N LYS A 108 -14.97 -0.61 11.98
CA LYS A 108 -16.40 -0.31 11.88
C LYS A 108 -17.01 -0.74 10.53
N GLU A 109 -16.25 -0.66 9.44
CA GLU A 109 -16.74 -1.08 8.14
C GLU A 109 -16.82 -2.60 8.01
N PHE A 110 -15.85 -3.35 8.56
CA PHE A 110 -15.91 -4.81 8.63
C PHE A 110 -17.00 -5.35 9.55
N ILE A 111 -17.34 -4.61 10.61
CA ILE A 111 -18.48 -4.95 11.49
C ILE A 111 -19.82 -4.72 10.79
N LYS A 112 -19.94 -3.65 9.99
CA LYS A 112 -21.17 -3.34 9.23
C LYS A 112 -21.43 -4.31 8.09
N ASP A 113 -20.36 -4.83 7.48
CA ASP A 113 -20.44 -5.72 6.32
C ASP A 113 -19.48 -6.89 6.51
N ASN A 114 -20.04 -8.04 6.91
CA ASN A 114 -19.28 -9.26 7.12
C ASN A 114 -18.68 -9.84 5.83
N GLU A 115 -19.20 -9.49 4.67
CA GLU A 115 -18.68 -9.91 3.37
C GLU A 115 -17.50 -9.04 2.90
N LEU A 116 -17.30 -7.88 3.54
CA LEU A 116 -16.20 -6.98 3.19
C LEU A 116 -14.85 -7.70 3.33
N ALA A 117 -14.10 -7.73 2.25
CA ALA A 117 -12.80 -8.40 2.19
C ALA A 117 -11.62 -7.42 2.21
N LEU A 118 -11.82 -6.17 1.75
CA LEU A 118 -10.77 -5.17 1.70
C LEU A 118 -11.34 -3.76 1.89
N CYS A 119 -10.73 -3.00 2.80
CA CYS A 119 -11.07 -1.62 3.10
C CYS A 119 -9.80 -0.75 3.04
N GLY A 120 -9.77 0.22 2.14
CA GLY A 120 -8.74 1.27 2.08
C GLY A 120 -9.29 2.63 2.49
N GLY A 121 -8.52 3.70 2.19
CA GLY A 121 -8.95 5.08 2.46
C GLY A 121 -8.08 6.12 1.78
N GLN A 122 -8.37 7.40 2.10
CA GLN A 122 -7.68 8.53 1.54
C GLN A 122 -6.33 8.76 2.23
N ILE A 123 -5.41 9.48 1.57
CA ILE A 123 -4.15 9.89 2.17
C ILE A 123 -3.96 11.41 2.04
N ALA A 124 -3.26 11.97 3.04
CA ALA A 124 -2.67 13.29 2.99
C ALA A 124 -1.17 13.14 2.73
N GLU A 125 -0.61 13.93 1.84
CA GLU A 125 0.81 13.88 1.48
C GLU A 125 1.56 15.01 2.15
N PHE A 126 2.76 14.73 2.66
CA PHE A 126 3.68 15.73 3.19
C PHE A 126 5.11 15.47 2.69
N GLU A 127 6.00 16.44 2.76
CA GLU A 127 7.40 16.26 2.33
C GLU A 127 8.30 15.98 3.53
N GLU A 128 8.54 16.95 4.39
CA GLU A 128 9.40 16.84 5.56
C GLU A 128 8.59 16.84 6.87
N ASP A 129 7.78 17.86 7.08
CA ASP A 129 6.95 18.04 8.27
C ASP A 129 5.56 17.43 8.06
N PRO A 130 5.16 16.41 8.85
CA PRO A 130 3.85 15.78 8.76
C PRO A 130 2.68 16.70 9.17
N GLN A 131 2.95 17.90 9.68
CA GLN A 131 1.96 18.92 9.95
C GLN A 131 1.65 19.78 8.72
N ILE A 132 2.55 19.84 7.75
CA ILE A 132 2.42 20.64 6.52
C ILE A 132 1.99 19.75 5.37
N ILE A 133 0.68 19.71 5.10
CA ILE A 133 0.11 18.88 4.03
C ILE A 133 0.36 19.55 2.67
N SER A 134 1.06 18.86 1.79
CA SER A 134 1.37 19.29 0.41
C SER A 134 0.32 18.86 -0.61
N GLY A 135 -0.50 17.85 -0.28
CA GLY A 135 -1.54 17.36 -1.18
C GLY A 135 -2.37 16.22 -0.59
N TYR A 136 -3.36 15.80 -1.37
CA TYR A 136 -4.22 14.66 -1.05
C TYR A 136 -4.29 13.71 -2.24
N ARG A 137 -4.28 12.42 -1.99
CA ARG A 137 -4.66 11.42 -2.99
C ARG A 137 -5.98 10.79 -2.61
N LYS A 138 -7.03 11.13 -3.38
CA LYS A 138 -8.36 10.56 -3.26
C LYS A 138 -8.49 9.32 -4.14
N VAL A 139 -9.14 8.30 -3.61
CA VAL A 139 -9.49 7.06 -4.31
C VAL A 139 -11.01 6.84 -4.25
N PRO A 140 -11.61 6.12 -5.19
CA PRO A 140 -13.07 5.88 -5.23
C PRO A 140 -13.53 5.09 -4.01
N LEU A 141 -14.78 5.30 -3.59
CA LEU A 141 -15.29 4.75 -2.33
C LEU A 141 -16.03 3.43 -2.51
N THR A 142 -16.87 3.34 -3.53
CA THR A 142 -17.76 2.19 -3.75
C THR A 142 -17.12 1.15 -4.66
N ARG A 143 -17.54 -0.13 -4.51
CA ARG A 143 -17.04 -1.23 -5.36
C ARG A 143 -17.19 -0.93 -6.84
N THR A 144 -18.32 -0.38 -7.28
CA THR A 144 -18.58 -0.05 -8.69
C THR A 144 -17.58 0.99 -9.22
N GLU A 145 -17.34 2.05 -8.45
CA GLU A 145 -16.35 3.07 -8.81
C GLU A 145 -14.92 2.52 -8.76
N ILE A 146 -14.60 1.69 -7.77
CA ILE A 146 -13.31 1.02 -7.60
C ILE A 146 -12.98 0.17 -8.83
N VAL A 147 -13.91 -0.68 -9.28
CA VAL A 147 -13.72 -1.53 -10.47
C VAL A 147 -13.49 -0.68 -11.72
N LYS A 148 -14.30 0.37 -11.93
CA LYS A 148 -14.14 1.29 -13.06
C LYS A 148 -12.79 2.02 -13.03
N PHE A 149 -12.38 2.48 -11.87
CA PHE A 149 -11.11 3.18 -11.65
C PHE A 149 -9.91 2.24 -11.81
N ALA A 150 -10.04 0.99 -11.32
CA ALA A 150 -9.02 -0.05 -11.39
C ALA A 150 -8.65 -0.48 -12.82
N LYS A 151 -9.44 -0.13 -13.83
CA LYS A 151 -9.04 -0.33 -15.23
C LYS A 151 -7.92 0.61 -15.68
N LYS A 152 -7.78 1.76 -15.04
CA LYS A 152 -6.84 2.83 -15.46
C LYS A 152 -5.79 3.18 -14.42
N ARG A 153 -6.12 3.07 -13.13
CA ARG A 153 -5.29 3.52 -12.01
C ARG A 153 -5.48 2.62 -10.80
N ASN A 154 -4.44 2.50 -9.96
CA ASN A 154 -4.51 1.77 -8.69
C ASN A 154 -5.63 2.36 -7.81
N PRO A 155 -6.69 1.57 -7.48
CA PRO A 155 -7.88 2.05 -6.80
C PRO A 155 -7.74 2.12 -5.28
N PHE A 156 -6.62 1.68 -4.73
CA PHE A 156 -6.32 1.74 -3.30
C PHE A 156 -5.00 2.47 -3.05
N ASN A 157 -4.90 3.09 -1.89
CA ASN A 157 -3.64 3.53 -1.32
C ASN A 157 -3.07 2.37 -0.50
N HIS A 158 -2.00 1.75 -0.97
CA HIS A 158 -1.49 0.48 -0.43
C HIS A 158 -1.26 0.52 1.09
N MET A 159 -0.66 1.60 1.61
CA MET A 159 -0.39 1.80 3.03
C MET A 159 -1.66 1.93 3.90
N THR A 160 -2.82 2.16 3.28
CA THR A 160 -4.07 2.32 4.03
C THR A 160 -4.87 1.03 4.15
N VAL A 161 -4.55 -0.02 3.40
CA VAL A 161 -5.46 -1.17 3.30
C VAL A 161 -5.51 -2.00 4.57
N MET A 162 -6.72 -2.43 4.90
CA MET A 162 -7.04 -3.50 5.84
C MET A 162 -7.82 -4.57 5.07
N PHE A 163 -7.46 -5.84 5.23
CA PHE A 163 -8.04 -6.92 4.42
C PHE A 163 -8.18 -8.22 5.20
N LYS A 164 -9.11 -9.07 4.78
CA LYS A 164 -9.19 -10.44 5.23
C LYS A 164 -8.06 -11.26 4.63
N LYS A 165 -7.29 -11.94 5.48
CA LYS A 165 -6.16 -12.81 5.08
C LYS A 165 -6.60 -13.84 4.04
N GLN A 166 -7.74 -14.48 4.26
CA GLN A 166 -8.24 -15.50 3.34
C GLN A 166 -8.50 -14.94 1.93
N ALA A 167 -9.07 -13.75 1.81
CA ALA A 167 -9.33 -13.13 0.50
C ALA A 167 -8.04 -12.84 -0.28
N VAL A 168 -6.97 -12.45 0.43
CA VAL A 168 -5.64 -12.24 -0.17
C VAL A 168 -5.03 -13.57 -0.60
N LEU A 169 -5.11 -14.62 0.23
CA LEU A 169 -4.62 -15.97 -0.09
C LEU A 169 -5.37 -16.57 -1.27
N ASP A 170 -6.69 -16.48 -1.30
CA ASP A 170 -7.52 -16.95 -2.41
C ASP A 170 -7.20 -16.23 -3.72
N ALA A 171 -6.86 -14.94 -3.64
CA ALA A 171 -6.40 -14.19 -4.79
C ALA A 171 -4.97 -14.54 -5.23
N GLY A 172 -4.29 -15.47 -4.55
CA GLY A 172 -2.93 -15.94 -4.84
C GLY A 172 -1.86 -15.04 -4.22
N ASN A 173 -2.20 -14.31 -3.15
CA ASN A 173 -1.30 -13.46 -2.35
C ASN A 173 -0.56 -12.41 -3.20
N TYR A 174 0.43 -11.71 -2.64
CA TYR A 174 1.31 -10.83 -3.41
C TYR A 174 2.14 -11.66 -4.39
N GLN A 175 2.16 -11.25 -5.65
CA GLN A 175 2.92 -11.89 -6.73
C GLN A 175 3.96 -10.92 -7.28
N ASP A 176 4.99 -11.47 -7.90
CA ASP A 176 6.04 -10.68 -8.55
C ASP A 176 5.45 -9.92 -9.74
N MET A 177 5.26 -8.62 -9.55
CA MET A 177 4.79 -7.69 -10.57
C MET A 177 5.53 -6.36 -10.37
N PRO A 178 6.65 -6.14 -11.02
CA PRO A 178 7.52 -4.99 -10.76
C PRO A 178 6.77 -3.67 -10.73
N CYS A 179 6.88 -2.92 -9.65
CA CYS A 179 6.20 -1.64 -9.39
C CYS A 179 4.67 -1.70 -9.25
N PHE A 180 4.04 -2.85 -9.41
CA PHE A 180 2.57 -2.99 -9.43
C PHE A 180 2.07 -4.20 -8.65
N GLU A 181 2.85 -4.73 -7.71
CA GLU A 181 2.55 -5.90 -6.88
C GLU A 181 1.23 -5.77 -6.11
N ASP A 182 0.97 -4.58 -5.57
CA ASP A 182 -0.25 -4.24 -4.85
C ASP A 182 -1.45 -4.13 -5.80
N TYR A 183 -1.28 -3.37 -6.88
CA TYR A 183 -2.34 -3.17 -7.88
C TYR A 183 -2.74 -4.50 -8.54
N TRP A 184 -1.76 -5.36 -8.82
CA TRP A 184 -2.02 -6.71 -9.36
C TRP A 184 -2.81 -7.58 -8.38
N LEU A 185 -2.54 -7.47 -7.08
CA LEU A 185 -3.32 -8.16 -6.06
C LEU A 185 -4.77 -7.65 -6.02
N TRP A 186 -4.98 -6.33 -6.06
CA TRP A 186 -6.34 -5.75 -6.06
C TRP A 186 -7.16 -6.18 -7.26
N VAL A 187 -6.58 -6.23 -8.44
CA VAL A 187 -7.27 -6.72 -9.65
C VAL A 187 -7.75 -8.16 -9.46
N ARG A 188 -6.92 -9.03 -8.90
CA ARG A 188 -7.28 -10.43 -8.65
C ARG A 188 -8.37 -10.58 -7.60
N ILE A 189 -8.35 -9.78 -6.54
CA ILE A 189 -9.40 -9.72 -5.52
C ILE A 189 -10.73 -9.24 -6.15
N LEU A 190 -10.69 -8.20 -6.98
CA LEU A 190 -11.88 -7.67 -7.66
C LEU A 190 -12.50 -8.67 -8.61
N GLN A 191 -11.70 -9.43 -9.36
CA GLN A 191 -12.18 -10.46 -10.28
C GLN A 191 -12.77 -11.69 -9.60
N LYS A 192 -12.31 -12.00 -8.39
CA LYS A 192 -12.94 -13.03 -7.56
C LYS A 192 -14.28 -12.60 -6.97
N GLY A 193 -14.71 -11.37 -7.20
CA GLY A 193 -16.03 -10.89 -6.77
C GLY A 193 -16.10 -10.39 -5.33
N TYR A 194 -14.99 -10.35 -4.61
CA TYR A 194 -14.96 -9.91 -3.23
C TYR A 194 -15.51 -8.50 -3.02
N ALA A 195 -16.18 -8.29 -1.89
CA ALA A 195 -16.65 -6.98 -1.46
C ALA A 195 -15.45 -6.12 -1.05
N VAL A 196 -15.38 -4.92 -1.63
CA VAL A 196 -14.29 -3.98 -1.37
C VAL A 196 -14.84 -2.56 -1.27
N LYS A 197 -14.18 -1.71 -0.48
CA LYS A 197 -14.51 -0.29 -0.36
C LYS A 197 -13.31 0.54 0.05
N ASN A 198 -13.42 1.86 -0.09
CA ASN A 198 -12.58 2.80 0.63
C ASN A 198 -13.46 3.69 1.52
N VAL A 199 -12.93 4.09 2.67
CA VAL A 199 -13.54 5.15 3.48
C VAL A 199 -13.18 6.53 2.93
N GLY A 200 -14.05 7.49 3.14
CA GLY A 200 -13.85 8.87 2.65
C GLY A 200 -12.83 9.67 3.46
N GLN A 201 -12.47 9.19 4.65
CA GLN A 201 -11.55 9.84 5.56
C GLN A 201 -10.08 9.61 5.16
N VAL A 202 -9.23 10.56 5.51
CA VAL A 202 -7.77 10.38 5.48
C VAL A 202 -7.40 9.37 6.58
N LEU A 203 -6.72 8.31 6.18
CA LEU A 203 -6.26 7.26 7.10
C LEU A 203 -4.76 7.35 7.39
N MET A 204 -4.01 7.96 6.47
CA MET A 204 -2.55 8.03 6.53
C MET A 204 -2.06 9.40 6.10
N LYS A 205 -1.01 9.88 6.78
CA LYS A 205 -0.11 10.91 6.27
C LYS A 205 1.08 10.21 5.62
N VAL A 206 1.31 10.48 4.35
CA VAL A 206 2.27 9.76 3.50
C VAL A 206 3.41 10.67 3.10
N ARG A 207 4.62 10.19 3.26
CA ARG A 207 5.82 10.92 2.87
C ARG A 207 5.99 10.90 1.35
N ALA A 208 5.71 12.04 0.69
CA ALA A 208 5.69 12.18 -0.76
C ALA A 208 6.81 13.11 -1.23
N GLY A 209 8.05 12.65 -1.17
CA GLY A 209 9.22 13.40 -1.64
C GLY A 209 9.48 13.28 -3.15
N ALA A 210 10.47 14.02 -3.63
CA ALA A 210 10.91 14.01 -5.04
C ALA A 210 11.32 12.61 -5.53
N GLU A 211 11.82 11.76 -4.64
CA GLU A 211 12.22 10.38 -4.94
C GLU A 211 11.06 9.50 -5.39
N MET A 212 9.86 9.69 -4.83
CA MET A 212 8.67 8.96 -5.25
C MET A 212 8.31 9.24 -6.72
N LEU A 213 8.45 10.49 -7.16
CA LEU A 213 8.21 10.89 -8.56
C LEU A 213 9.32 10.38 -9.49
N ALA A 214 10.57 10.34 -9.02
CA ALA A 214 11.69 9.82 -9.78
C ALA A 214 11.51 8.33 -10.08
N ARG A 215 11.10 7.53 -9.09
CA ARG A 215 10.85 6.08 -9.23
C ARG A 215 9.73 5.74 -10.23
N ARG A 216 8.81 6.68 -10.52
CA ARG A 216 7.66 6.50 -11.45
C ARG A 216 7.95 6.97 -12.88
N GLY A 217 9.18 6.87 -13.33
CA GLY A 217 9.55 7.29 -14.67
C GLY A 217 10.77 6.56 -15.22
N GLY A 218 11.11 6.85 -16.50
CA GLY A 218 12.18 6.20 -17.20
C GLY A 218 11.77 4.90 -17.90
N TRP A 219 12.72 4.32 -18.61
CA TRP A 219 12.48 3.15 -19.46
C TRP A 219 12.05 1.90 -18.67
N GLU A 220 12.69 1.65 -17.52
CA GLU A 220 12.35 0.49 -16.67
C GLU A 220 10.92 0.56 -16.14
N TYR A 221 10.48 1.75 -15.72
CA TYR A 221 9.10 1.93 -15.29
C TYR A 221 8.10 1.78 -16.45
N ALA A 222 8.44 2.27 -17.65
CA ALA A 222 7.62 2.08 -18.85
C ALA A 222 7.49 0.58 -19.20
N LYS A 223 8.59 -0.17 -19.12
CA LYS A 223 8.61 -1.63 -19.34
C LYS A 223 7.74 -2.36 -18.32
N ALA A 224 7.91 -2.06 -17.03
CA ALA A 224 7.09 -2.64 -15.96
C ALA A 224 5.59 -2.34 -16.16
N ASN A 225 5.25 -1.09 -16.54
CA ASN A 225 3.89 -0.71 -16.85
C ASN A 225 3.30 -1.47 -18.04
N ASN A 226 4.08 -1.73 -19.09
CA ASN A 226 3.63 -2.50 -20.24
C ASN A 226 3.40 -3.97 -19.89
N ILE A 227 4.28 -4.58 -19.06
CA ILE A 227 4.09 -5.93 -18.54
C ILE A 227 2.79 -6.01 -17.74
N PHE A 228 2.56 -5.03 -16.85
CA PHE A 228 1.35 -4.96 -16.05
C PHE A 228 0.08 -4.80 -16.90
N LEU A 229 0.08 -3.89 -17.89
CA LEU A 229 -1.05 -3.70 -18.80
C LEU A 229 -1.36 -4.95 -19.61
N LEU A 230 -0.32 -5.65 -20.10
CA LEU A 230 -0.50 -6.92 -20.80
C LEU A 230 -1.12 -7.99 -19.88
N ALA A 231 -0.72 -8.01 -18.61
CA ALA A 231 -1.32 -8.90 -17.61
C ALA A 231 -2.79 -8.58 -17.38
N LEU A 232 -3.19 -7.30 -17.26
CA LEU A 232 -4.60 -6.90 -17.17
C LEU A 232 -5.43 -7.37 -18.36
N TYR A 233 -4.88 -7.23 -19.57
CA TYR A 233 -5.53 -7.69 -20.80
C TYR A 233 -5.66 -9.22 -20.85
N ARG A 234 -4.58 -9.94 -20.60
CA ARG A 234 -4.56 -11.41 -20.57
C ARG A 234 -5.46 -12.01 -19.49
N TYR A 235 -5.64 -11.28 -18.41
CA TYR A 235 -6.53 -11.66 -17.30
C TYR A 235 -7.98 -11.21 -17.53
N TYR A 236 -8.31 -10.69 -18.72
CA TYR A 236 -9.63 -10.22 -19.13
C TYR A 236 -10.21 -9.12 -18.22
N PHE A 237 -9.36 -8.38 -17.52
CA PHE A 237 -9.78 -7.27 -16.67
C PHE A 237 -10.05 -5.98 -17.48
N ILE A 238 -9.35 -5.82 -18.60
CA ILE A 238 -9.57 -4.75 -19.59
C ILE A 238 -9.74 -5.35 -20.98
N GLY A 239 -10.53 -4.68 -21.83
CA GLY A 239 -10.68 -5.04 -23.25
C GLY A 239 -9.49 -4.55 -24.08
N TRP A 240 -9.39 -5.06 -25.33
CA TRP A 240 -8.31 -4.69 -26.25
C TRP A 240 -8.26 -3.17 -26.55
N ALA A 241 -9.41 -2.51 -26.67
CA ALA A 241 -9.48 -1.08 -26.93
C ALA A 241 -8.98 -0.27 -25.72
N GLU A 242 -9.36 -0.68 -24.49
CA GLU A 242 -8.85 -0.08 -23.25
C GLU A 242 -7.32 -0.30 -23.14
N TYR A 243 -6.85 -1.50 -23.48
CA TYR A 243 -5.43 -1.83 -23.47
C TYR A 243 -4.63 -0.89 -24.37
N ILE A 244 -5.00 -0.74 -25.65
CA ILE A 244 -4.31 0.14 -26.60
C ILE A 244 -4.34 1.60 -26.14
N TYR A 245 -5.52 2.08 -25.72
CA TYR A 245 -5.67 3.46 -25.24
C TYR A 245 -4.76 3.78 -24.05
N ILE A 246 -4.73 2.88 -23.06
CA ILE A 246 -3.91 3.08 -21.86
C ILE A 246 -2.42 2.92 -22.17
N LEU A 247 -2.07 1.95 -23.03
CA LEU A 247 -0.69 1.73 -23.47
C LEU A 247 -0.08 2.99 -24.10
N ILE A 248 -0.78 3.59 -25.07
CA ILE A 248 -0.33 4.81 -25.74
C ILE A 248 -0.19 5.95 -24.72
N GLY A 249 -1.24 6.21 -23.92
CA GLY A 249 -1.24 7.32 -22.96
C GLY A 249 -0.13 7.21 -21.92
N LYS A 250 0.05 6.05 -21.32
CA LYS A 250 1.08 5.83 -20.29
C LYS A 250 2.49 5.78 -20.85
N SER A 251 2.69 5.22 -22.05
CA SER A 251 3.99 5.20 -22.72
C SER A 251 4.47 6.61 -23.01
N ILE A 252 3.60 7.48 -23.52
CA ILE A 252 3.92 8.88 -23.76
C ILE A 252 4.34 9.57 -22.44
N VAL A 253 3.53 9.45 -21.39
CA VAL A 253 3.82 10.10 -20.09
C VAL A 253 5.11 9.60 -19.47
N SER A 254 5.44 8.31 -19.63
CA SER A 254 6.66 7.71 -19.04
C SER A 254 7.95 8.24 -19.67
N ILE A 255 7.91 8.67 -20.94
CA ILE A 255 9.07 9.19 -21.70
C ILE A 255 9.26 10.69 -21.47
N LEU A 256 8.24 11.40 -20.97
CA LEU A 256 8.32 12.85 -20.75
C LEU A 256 9.35 13.21 -19.67
N PRO A 257 10.03 14.38 -19.80
CA PRO A 257 10.91 14.91 -18.77
C PRO A 257 10.22 15.04 -17.40
N VAL A 258 10.99 14.88 -16.33
CA VAL A 258 10.47 14.86 -14.94
C VAL A 258 9.63 16.10 -14.60
N TYR A 259 10.01 17.28 -15.08
CA TYR A 259 9.27 18.52 -14.81
C TYR A 259 7.87 18.53 -15.46
N ILE A 260 7.74 18.00 -16.70
CA ILE A 260 6.44 17.88 -17.40
C ILE A 260 5.59 16.83 -16.67
N ARG A 261 6.18 15.69 -16.30
CA ARG A 261 5.49 14.68 -15.50
C ARG A 261 4.96 15.24 -14.18
N ARG A 262 5.76 16.07 -13.48
CA ARG A 262 5.34 16.72 -12.23
C ARG A 262 4.09 17.58 -12.44
N VAL A 263 4.02 18.35 -13.50
CA VAL A 263 2.85 19.18 -13.87
C VAL A 263 1.64 18.29 -14.14
N ILE A 264 1.78 17.25 -14.97
CA ILE A 264 0.71 16.29 -15.27
C ILE A 264 0.21 15.60 -14.00
N TYR A 265 1.12 15.13 -13.15
CA TYR A 265 0.78 14.51 -11.86
C TYR A 265 0.02 15.47 -10.94
N LYS A 266 0.45 16.72 -10.84
CA LYS A 266 -0.20 17.74 -10.01
C LYS A 266 -1.62 18.07 -10.51
N PHE A 267 -1.80 18.28 -11.80
CA PHE A 267 -3.10 18.68 -12.36
C PHE A 267 -4.08 17.52 -12.56
N TYR A 268 -3.63 16.36 -13.05
CA TYR A 268 -4.53 15.26 -13.40
C TYR A 268 -4.70 14.19 -12.30
N LEU A 269 -3.75 14.08 -11.38
CA LEU A 269 -3.75 12.99 -10.42
C LEU A 269 -4.07 13.41 -8.99
N ARG A 270 -3.89 14.70 -8.66
CA ARG A 270 -4.10 15.22 -7.29
C ARG A 270 -5.19 16.28 -7.18
N ASN A 271 -5.52 16.98 -8.25
CA ASN A 271 -6.59 17.97 -8.29
C ASN A 271 -7.87 17.45 -8.97
N GLY A 272 -8.06 16.15 -9.08
CA GLY A 272 -9.35 15.59 -9.51
C GLY A 272 -10.44 16.03 -8.53
N LYS A 273 -11.29 16.99 -8.98
CA LYS A 273 -12.52 17.41 -8.33
C LYS A 273 -13.45 16.23 -8.10
#